data_217dea8ba58cde57eae27941de292f75
#
_entry.id   217dea8ba58cde57eae27941de292f75
#
_cell.length_a   1.000
_cell.length_b   1.000
_cell.length_c   1.000
_cell.angle_alpha   90.00
_cell.angle_beta   90.00
_cell.angle_gamma   90.00
#
_symmetry.space_group_name_H-M   'P 1'
#
loop_
_entity.id
_entity.type
_entity.pdbx_description
1 polymer ?
#
loop_
_entity_poly.entity_id
_entity_poly.type
_entity_poly.pdbx_seq_one_letter_code
_entity_poly.pdbx_strand_id
1 'polypeptide(L)'
;MKNENVRKRKLTREKQRLLLWEKNMGFLSRLFGGNQSNAVEQVRSQPEGFYIVKYEYGEGQARSLFQKAEAGDVNAQLTIAKCFMDVAEQPYALPWYEKAAQAGSSQALHELTYFYEGRYVGVEADPEKAEQVRREALEMNNPEAILKLASQYYSGDGVEKDKEMAFKYYMKAAELGNDEAMAEVGMCYLNGEGVNQSDSQAFAWFSKSNDTCYGYYNLAQCYIKGIGTSKNLERGVSYLERAVEGKCLHLSEARRQLVDLYSKGYGGPDAKRKMGEIQEEINQSDKFCLLYTSDAADDL
;
A
#
# COMPACT_ATOMS: atom_id res chain seq x y z
N MET A 1 -12.67 12.89 14.42
CA MET A 1 -11.65 11.86 14.70
C MET A 1 -11.83 11.13 16.02
N LYS A 2 -12.01 11.79 17.19
CA LYS A 2 -12.27 11.09 18.47
C LYS A 2 -13.43 10.09 18.36
N ASN A 3 -14.54 10.49 17.76
CA ASN A 3 -15.70 9.62 17.54
C ASN A 3 -15.42 8.45 16.59
N GLU A 4 -14.57 8.64 15.59
CA GLU A 4 -14.25 7.60 14.62
C GLU A 4 -13.27 6.56 15.19
N ASN A 5 -12.27 7.00 15.96
CA ASN A 5 -11.34 6.12 16.66
C ASN A 5 -12.05 5.33 17.80
N VAL A 6 -12.97 5.97 18.51
CA VAL A 6 -13.80 5.29 19.50
C VAL A 6 -14.73 4.29 18.82
N ARG A 7 -15.32 4.65 17.68
CA ARG A 7 -16.15 3.77 16.87
C ARG A 7 -15.36 2.57 16.32
N LYS A 8 -14.16 2.81 15.80
CA LYS A 8 -13.23 1.74 15.34
C LYS A 8 -12.82 0.81 16.48
N ARG A 9 -12.44 1.34 17.65
CA ARG A 9 -12.09 0.52 18.84
C ARG A 9 -13.28 -0.29 19.36
N LYS A 10 -14.48 0.29 19.38
CA LYS A 10 -15.70 -0.40 19.78
C LYS A 10 -16.04 -1.52 18.78
N LEU A 11 -15.94 -1.22 17.48
CA LEU A 11 -16.14 -2.16 16.39
C LEU A 11 -15.17 -3.35 16.49
N THR A 12 -13.88 -3.10 16.74
CA THR A 12 -12.85 -4.15 16.90
C THR A 12 -13.17 -5.05 18.10
N ARG A 13 -13.60 -4.47 19.25
CA ARG A 13 -13.98 -5.24 20.44
C ARG A 13 -15.22 -6.11 20.21
N GLU A 14 -16.19 -5.61 19.46
CA GLU A 14 -17.40 -6.39 19.12
C GLU A 14 -17.06 -7.52 18.14
N LYS A 15 -16.22 -7.29 17.14
CA LYS A 15 -15.71 -8.33 16.23
C LYS A 15 -14.94 -9.43 16.98
N GLN A 16 -14.07 -9.05 17.92
CA GLN A 16 -13.38 -10.02 18.81
C GLN A 16 -14.34 -10.83 19.68
N ARG A 17 -15.42 -10.19 20.19
CA ARG A 17 -16.45 -10.90 20.94
C ARG A 17 -17.21 -11.91 20.08
N LEU A 18 -17.48 -11.58 18.81
CA LEU A 18 -18.12 -12.51 17.86
C LEU A 18 -17.24 -13.73 17.61
N LEU A 19 -15.95 -13.53 17.41
CA LEU A 19 -15.00 -14.63 17.19
C LEU A 19 -14.87 -15.52 18.44
N LEU A 20 -14.80 -14.92 19.64
CA LEU A 20 -14.83 -15.65 20.91
C LEU A 20 -16.15 -16.42 21.10
N TRP A 21 -17.26 -15.84 20.65
CA TRP A 21 -18.56 -16.49 20.67
C TRP A 21 -18.60 -17.70 19.71
N GLU A 22 -18.07 -17.57 18.48
CA GLU A 22 -17.94 -18.69 17.54
C GLU A 22 -17.09 -19.82 18.13
N LYS A 23 -15.91 -19.49 18.68
CA LYS A 23 -15.01 -20.46 19.34
C LYS A 23 -15.72 -21.16 20.51
N ASN A 24 -16.44 -20.41 21.34
CA ASN A 24 -17.17 -20.95 22.50
C ASN A 24 -18.38 -21.79 22.07
N MET A 25 -19.11 -21.42 21.03
CA MET A 25 -20.20 -22.22 20.48
C MET A 25 -19.73 -23.56 19.95
N GLY A 26 -18.58 -23.59 19.26
CA GLY A 26 -17.91 -24.82 18.85
C GLY A 26 -17.50 -25.71 20.04
N PHE A 27 -17.04 -25.11 21.13
CA PHE A 27 -16.71 -25.80 22.39
C PHE A 27 -17.96 -26.30 23.11
N LEU A 28 -18.97 -25.44 23.25
CA LEU A 28 -20.25 -25.80 23.91
C LEU A 28 -20.97 -26.92 23.16
N SER A 29 -20.93 -26.93 21.82
CA SER A 29 -21.55 -28.02 21.05
C SER A 29 -20.84 -29.36 21.22
N ARG A 30 -19.53 -29.37 21.56
CA ARG A 30 -18.79 -30.58 21.93
C ARG A 30 -19.12 -31.06 23.36
N LEU A 31 -19.39 -30.10 24.29
CA LEU A 31 -19.70 -30.42 25.69
C LEU A 31 -21.16 -30.85 25.89
N PHE A 32 -22.11 -30.26 25.19
CA PHE A 32 -23.52 -30.45 25.43
C PHE A 32 -24.25 -31.38 24.42
N GLY A 33 -23.53 -32.19 23.67
CA GLY A 33 -23.99 -33.31 22.85
C GLY A 33 -25.47 -33.24 22.41
N GLY A 34 -25.77 -32.51 21.37
CA GLY A 34 -26.92 -32.73 20.50
C GLY A 34 -28.31 -32.52 21.11
N ASN A 35 -28.82 -31.31 21.14
CA ASN A 35 -30.24 -31.04 20.90
C ASN A 35 -30.66 -29.55 20.87
N GLN A 36 -29.73 -28.65 20.52
CA GLN A 36 -30.12 -27.31 20.06
C GLN A 36 -29.86 -27.24 18.56
N SER A 37 -30.72 -27.92 17.81
CA SER A 37 -30.38 -28.50 16.53
C SER A 37 -30.16 -27.53 15.35
N ASN A 38 -30.88 -26.44 15.20
CA ASN A 38 -30.81 -25.66 13.96
C ASN A 38 -29.78 -24.50 13.99
N ALA A 39 -29.63 -23.83 15.13
CA ALA A 39 -28.71 -22.69 15.21
C ALA A 39 -27.23 -23.12 15.25
N VAL A 40 -26.92 -24.20 16.00
CA VAL A 40 -25.56 -24.76 16.09
C VAL A 40 -25.14 -25.42 14.77
N GLU A 41 -26.08 -26.06 14.10
CA GLU A 41 -25.83 -26.69 12.80
C GLU A 41 -25.63 -25.64 11.69
N GLN A 42 -26.37 -24.52 11.72
CA GLN A 42 -26.13 -23.37 10.84
C GLN A 42 -24.79 -22.68 11.08
N VAL A 43 -24.32 -22.59 12.33
CA VAL A 43 -22.99 -22.03 12.64
C VAL A 43 -21.89 -22.98 12.13
N ARG A 44 -22.06 -24.32 12.26
CA ARG A 44 -21.10 -25.32 11.78
C ARG A 44 -21.01 -25.41 10.26
N SER A 45 -22.07 -25.03 9.54
CA SER A 45 -22.09 -25.05 8.08
C SER A 45 -21.50 -23.81 7.44
N GLN A 46 -21.15 -22.78 8.22
CA GLN A 46 -20.56 -21.56 7.70
C GLN A 46 -19.01 -21.66 7.69
N PRO A 47 -18.36 -21.01 6.72
CA PRO A 47 -16.90 -20.87 6.72
C PRO A 47 -16.39 -20.23 8.01
N GLU A 48 -15.19 -20.64 8.44
CA GLU A 48 -14.57 -20.05 9.62
C GLU A 48 -14.43 -18.53 9.45
N GLY A 49 -14.78 -17.78 10.51
CA GLY A 49 -14.79 -16.32 10.51
C GLY A 49 -15.93 -15.65 9.72
N PHE A 50 -16.90 -16.44 9.21
CA PHE A 50 -18.04 -15.89 8.47
C PHE A 50 -18.74 -14.74 9.20
N TYR A 51 -18.91 -14.83 10.51
CA TYR A 51 -19.59 -13.82 11.30
C TYR A 51 -18.82 -12.50 11.41
N ILE A 52 -17.50 -12.52 11.29
CA ILE A 52 -16.67 -11.30 11.22
C ILE A 52 -16.96 -10.57 9.92
N VAL A 53 -16.92 -11.28 8.79
CA VAL A 53 -17.21 -10.70 7.46
C VAL A 53 -18.69 -10.28 7.38
N LYS A 54 -19.60 -11.07 7.95
CA LYS A 54 -21.03 -10.71 8.05
C LYS A 54 -21.26 -9.43 8.84
N TYR A 55 -20.51 -9.22 9.92
CA TYR A 55 -20.61 -8.00 10.72
C TYR A 55 -20.20 -6.75 9.92
N GLU A 56 -19.18 -6.89 9.08
CA GLU A 56 -18.65 -5.79 8.26
C GLU A 56 -19.56 -5.47 7.06
N TYR A 57 -20.00 -6.51 6.35
CA TYR A 57 -20.64 -6.38 5.03
C TYR A 57 -22.13 -6.78 5.02
N GLY A 58 -22.66 -7.36 6.09
CA GLY A 58 -23.99 -7.97 6.13
C GLY A 58 -24.00 -9.39 5.55
N GLU A 59 -25.08 -10.15 5.90
CA GLU A 59 -25.13 -11.59 5.62
C GLU A 59 -25.09 -11.95 4.13
N GLY A 60 -25.85 -11.24 3.30
CA GLY A 60 -25.92 -11.51 1.86
C GLY A 60 -24.58 -11.26 1.16
N GLN A 61 -23.92 -10.16 1.49
CA GLN A 61 -22.61 -9.84 0.94
C GLN A 61 -21.52 -10.79 1.46
N ALA A 62 -21.53 -11.15 2.75
CA ALA A 62 -20.60 -12.12 3.30
C ALA A 62 -20.70 -13.47 2.59
N ARG A 63 -21.91 -14.03 2.40
CA ARG A 63 -22.12 -15.27 1.63
C ARG A 63 -21.55 -15.16 0.22
N SER A 64 -21.84 -14.06 -0.47
CA SER A 64 -21.32 -13.81 -1.83
C SER A 64 -19.80 -13.70 -1.85
N LEU A 65 -19.17 -13.05 -0.86
CA LEU A 65 -17.72 -12.94 -0.77
C LEU A 65 -17.06 -14.30 -0.57
N PHE A 66 -17.57 -15.12 0.36
CA PHE A 66 -17.02 -16.47 0.57
C PHE A 66 -17.19 -17.36 -0.67
N GLN A 67 -18.37 -17.32 -1.33
CA GLN A 67 -18.59 -18.09 -2.56
C GLN A 67 -17.61 -17.68 -3.68
N LYS A 68 -17.40 -16.37 -3.88
CA LYS A 68 -16.44 -15.85 -4.85
C LYS A 68 -15.01 -16.22 -4.49
N ALA A 69 -14.63 -16.10 -3.23
CA ALA A 69 -13.29 -16.41 -2.75
C ALA A 69 -12.95 -17.91 -2.93
N GLU A 70 -13.89 -18.80 -2.63
CA GLU A 70 -13.75 -20.23 -2.88
C GLU A 70 -13.75 -20.58 -4.38
N ALA A 71 -14.41 -19.78 -5.20
CA ALA A 71 -14.34 -19.90 -6.67
C ALA A 71 -13.05 -19.32 -7.27
N GLY A 72 -12.12 -18.79 -6.45
CA GLY A 72 -10.83 -18.29 -6.90
C GLY A 72 -10.78 -16.77 -7.16
N ASP A 73 -11.82 -16.03 -6.79
CA ASP A 73 -11.79 -14.54 -6.90
C ASP A 73 -10.80 -13.96 -5.91
N VAL A 74 -9.68 -13.46 -6.45
CA VAL A 74 -8.57 -12.88 -5.67
C VAL A 74 -9.00 -11.68 -4.84
N ASN A 75 -9.87 -10.82 -5.37
CA ASN A 75 -10.34 -9.64 -4.64
C ASN A 75 -11.21 -10.04 -3.45
N ALA A 76 -12.05 -11.06 -3.59
CA ALA A 76 -12.85 -11.61 -2.50
C ALA A 76 -11.95 -12.25 -1.44
N GLN A 77 -10.91 -12.99 -1.83
CA GLN A 77 -9.92 -13.60 -0.92
C GLN A 77 -9.19 -12.51 -0.12
N LEU A 78 -8.67 -11.47 -0.77
CA LEU A 78 -8.01 -10.33 -0.12
C LEU A 78 -8.95 -9.57 0.81
N THR A 79 -10.22 -9.40 0.43
CA THR A 79 -11.22 -8.74 1.26
C THR A 79 -11.48 -9.51 2.54
N ILE A 80 -11.63 -10.83 2.46
CA ILE A 80 -11.82 -11.69 3.63
C ILE A 80 -10.57 -11.67 4.52
N ALA A 81 -9.37 -11.82 3.96
CA ALA A 81 -8.12 -11.73 4.68
C ALA A 81 -8.00 -10.42 5.46
N LYS A 82 -8.32 -9.29 4.82
CA LYS A 82 -8.29 -7.97 5.46
C LYS A 82 -9.25 -7.86 6.64
N CYS A 83 -10.45 -8.44 6.57
CA CYS A 83 -11.37 -8.46 7.71
C CYS A 83 -10.75 -9.12 8.95
N PHE A 84 -9.96 -10.20 8.77
CA PHE A 84 -9.25 -10.84 9.87
C PHE A 84 -8.10 -9.99 10.40
N MET A 85 -7.39 -9.30 9.52
CA MET A 85 -6.32 -8.36 9.92
C MET A 85 -6.87 -7.23 10.79
N ASP A 86 -8.03 -6.66 10.43
CA ASP A 86 -8.66 -5.55 11.15
C ASP A 86 -9.11 -5.91 12.57
N VAL A 87 -9.33 -7.19 12.87
CA VAL A 87 -9.75 -7.66 14.19
C VAL A 87 -8.64 -8.31 15.01
N ALA A 88 -7.39 -8.22 14.54
CA ALA A 88 -6.22 -8.83 15.17
C ALA A 88 -6.30 -10.37 15.29
N GLU A 89 -7.04 -11.02 14.41
CA GLU A 89 -7.10 -12.49 14.27
C GLU A 89 -6.33 -12.93 13.03
N GLN A 90 -5.12 -12.44 12.93
CA GLN A 90 -4.22 -12.57 11.78
C GLN A 90 -3.98 -14.03 11.31
N PRO A 91 -3.86 -15.05 12.20
CA PRO A 91 -3.70 -16.43 11.74
C PRO A 91 -4.80 -16.91 10.78
N TYR A 92 -6.01 -16.37 10.90
CA TYR A 92 -7.13 -16.72 9.99
C TYR A 92 -7.06 -16.01 8.64
N ALA A 93 -6.26 -14.96 8.51
CA ALA A 93 -6.00 -14.29 7.24
C ALA A 93 -5.04 -15.10 6.36
N LEU A 94 -4.12 -15.85 6.97
CA LEU A 94 -3.05 -16.57 6.29
C LEU A 94 -3.55 -17.49 5.15
N PRO A 95 -4.55 -18.38 5.34
CA PRO A 95 -5.01 -19.25 4.25
C PRO A 95 -5.60 -18.49 3.06
N TRP A 96 -6.17 -17.32 3.29
CA TRP A 96 -6.74 -16.49 2.24
C TRP A 96 -5.66 -15.75 1.46
N TYR A 97 -4.61 -15.28 2.13
CA TYR A 97 -3.44 -14.74 1.44
C TYR A 97 -2.69 -15.80 0.66
N GLU A 98 -2.56 -17.04 1.18
CA GLU A 98 -1.96 -18.16 0.44
C GLU A 98 -2.73 -18.46 -0.86
N LYS A 99 -4.07 -18.55 -0.81
CA LYS A 99 -4.91 -18.73 -2.00
C LYS A 99 -4.75 -17.58 -3.01
N ALA A 100 -4.76 -16.34 -2.54
CA ALA A 100 -4.60 -15.18 -3.39
C ALA A 100 -3.20 -15.09 -4.03
N ALA A 101 -2.16 -15.49 -3.29
CA ALA A 101 -0.79 -15.54 -3.79
C ALA A 101 -0.63 -16.60 -4.89
N GLN A 102 -1.20 -17.80 -4.70
CA GLN A 102 -1.23 -18.85 -5.72
C GLN A 102 -1.93 -18.41 -7.02
N ALA A 103 -2.87 -17.48 -6.91
CA ALA A 103 -3.51 -16.84 -8.05
C ALA A 103 -2.74 -15.62 -8.60
N GLY A 104 -1.51 -15.37 -8.13
CA GLY A 104 -0.62 -14.32 -8.63
C GLY A 104 -0.79 -12.94 -8.01
N SER A 105 -1.44 -12.83 -6.85
CA SER A 105 -1.60 -11.54 -6.17
C SER A 105 -0.29 -11.05 -5.56
N SER A 106 0.24 -9.94 -6.06
CA SER A 106 1.41 -9.25 -5.51
C SER A 106 1.18 -8.77 -4.07
N GLN A 107 -0.03 -8.30 -3.77
CA GLN A 107 -0.39 -7.88 -2.42
C GLN A 107 -0.37 -9.06 -1.46
N ALA A 108 -0.88 -10.22 -1.87
CA ALA A 108 -0.86 -11.42 -1.04
C ALA A 108 0.56 -11.93 -0.79
N LEU A 109 1.42 -11.94 -1.82
CA LEU A 109 2.84 -12.31 -1.68
C LEU A 109 3.56 -11.40 -0.68
N HIS A 110 3.29 -10.10 -0.73
CA HIS A 110 3.85 -9.14 0.22
C HIS A 110 3.39 -9.40 1.66
N GLU A 111 2.08 -9.59 1.88
CA GLU A 111 1.54 -9.89 3.20
C GLU A 111 2.07 -11.23 3.74
N LEU A 112 2.17 -12.27 2.89
CA LEU A 112 2.74 -13.57 3.28
C LEU A 112 4.19 -13.45 3.73
N THR A 113 4.98 -12.58 3.10
CA THR A 113 6.35 -12.33 3.56
C THR A 113 6.35 -11.85 5.00
N TYR A 114 5.50 -10.89 5.36
CA TYR A 114 5.35 -10.40 6.73
C TYR A 114 4.81 -11.46 7.69
N PHE A 115 3.87 -12.31 7.23
CA PHE A 115 3.40 -13.44 8.03
C PHE A 115 4.54 -14.39 8.39
N TYR A 116 5.30 -14.82 7.41
CA TYR A 116 6.38 -15.78 7.63
C TYR A 116 7.63 -15.16 8.27
N GLU A 117 7.76 -13.83 8.30
CA GLU A 117 8.74 -13.12 9.13
C GLU A 117 8.31 -13.02 10.61
N GLY A 118 7.11 -13.49 10.96
CA GLY A 118 6.60 -13.44 12.33
C GLY A 118 6.23 -12.05 12.82
N ARG A 119 5.90 -11.11 11.91
CA ARG A 119 5.56 -9.73 12.28
C ARG A 119 4.15 -9.58 12.84
N TYR A 120 3.33 -10.59 12.68
CA TYR A 120 1.94 -10.56 13.14
C TYR A 120 1.76 -11.33 14.43
N VAL A 121 0.88 -10.82 15.31
CA VAL A 121 0.60 -11.43 16.61
C VAL A 121 -0.01 -12.81 16.44
N GLY A 122 0.55 -13.80 17.17
CA GLY A 122 0.06 -15.18 17.12
C GLY A 122 0.53 -15.99 15.90
N VAL A 123 1.47 -15.44 15.13
CA VAL A 123 2.12 -16.13 14.01
C VAL A 123 3.58 -16.40 14.35
N GLU A 124 4.01 -17.64 14.26
CA GLU A 124 5.42 -18.01 14.41
C GLU A 124 6.19 -17.73 13.13
N ALA A 125 7.42 -17.21 13.27
CA ALA A 125 8.29 -16.95 12.12
C ALA A 125 8.70 -18.25 11.44
N ASP A 126 8.65 -18.26 10.10
CA ASP A 126 9.15 -19.33 9.24
C ASP A 126 10.03 -18.72 8.13
N PRO A 127 11.33 -18.51 8.41
CA PRO A 127 12.23 -17.86 7.46
C PRO A 127 12.37 -18.61 6.13
N GLU A 128 12.21 -19.95 6.14
CA GLU A 128 12.30 -20.76 4.92
C GLU A 128 11.12 -20.46 3.99
N LYS A 129 9.90 -20.38 4.55
CA LYS A 129 8.72 -19.98 3.77
C LYS A 129 8.77 -18.52 3.35
N ALA A 130 9.28 -17.62 4.17
CA ALA A 130 9.47 -16.21 3.76
C ALA A 130 10.37 -16.12 2.54
N GLU A 131 11.48 -16.87 2.52
CA GLU A 131 12.38 -16.92 1.37
C GLU A 131 11.75 -17.63 0.14
N GLN A 132 10.93 -18.64 0.37
CA GLN A 132 10.17 -19.28 -0.70
C GLN A 132 9.20 -18.30 -1.37
N VAL A 133 8.43 -17.52 -0.59
CA VAL A 133 7.50 -16.51 -1.12
C VAL A 133 8.25 -15.44 -1.93
N ARG A 134 9.43 -15.01 -1.46
CA ARG A 134 10.28 -14.09 -2.23
C ARG A 134 10.72 -14.68 -3.58
N ARG A 135 11.11 -15.94 -3.62
CA ARG A 135 11.46 -16.64 -4.87
C ARG A 135 10.26 -16.78 -5.80
N GLU A 136 9.10 -17.14 -5.28
CA GLU A 136 7.87 -17.23 -6.05
C GLU A 136 7.51 -15.89 -6.72
N ALA A 137 7.66 -14.79 -6.00
CA ALA A 137 7.45 -13.44 -6.56
C ALA A 137 8.37 -13.15 -7.77
N LEU A 138 9.61 -13.64 -7.71
CA LEU A 138 10.58 -13.50 -8.81
C LEU A 138 10.26 -14.40 -9.99
N GLU A 139 9.82 -15.64 -9.74
CA GLU A 139 9.48 -16.64 -10.76
C GLU A 139 8.20 -16.29 -11.52
N MET A 140 7.22 -15.74 -10.83
CA MET A 140 5.98 -15.25 -11.45
C MET A 140 6.20 -14.05 -12.38
N ASN A 141 7.38 -13.42 -12.39
CA ASN A 141 7.66 -12.18 -13.12
C ASN A 141 6.58 -11.10 -12.90
N ASN A 142 6.00 -11.05 -11.70
CA ASN A 142 5.04 -10.04 -11.33
C ASN A 142 5.79 -8.75 -10.96
N PRO A 143 5.71 -7.68 -11.78
CA PRO A 143 6.54 -6.49 -11.58
C PRO A 143 6.23 -5.78 -10.26
N GLU A 144 4.99 -5.83 -9.78
CA GLU A 144 4.57 -5.24 -8.50
C GLU A 144 5.16 -6.00 -7.30
N ALA A 145 5.14 -7.33 -7.34
CA ALA A 145 5.74 -8.16 -6.29
C ALA A 145 7.26 -7.97 -6.23
N ILE A 146 7.91 -7.89 -7.40
CA ILE A 146 9.35 -7.65 -7.49
C ILE A 146 9.71 -6.24 -6.98
N LEU A 147 8.90 -5.22 -7.28
CA LEU A 147 9.06 -3.87 -6.75
C LEU A 147 9.03 -3.86 -5.21
N LYS A 148 8.05 -4.54 -4.62
CA LYS A 148 7.93 -4.64 -3.15
C LYS A 148 9.12 -5.35 -2.55
N LEU A 149 9.60 -6.43 -3.17
CA LEU A 149 10.82 -7.11 -2.75
C LEU A 149 12.05 -6.21 -2.83
N ALA A 150 12.18 -5.42 -3.90
CA ALA A 150 13.25 -4.43 -4.04
C ALA A 150 13.22 -3.42 -2.89
N SER A 151 12.03 -2.92 -2.52
CA SER A 151 11.85 -1.98 -1.41
C SER A 151 12.23 -2.58 -0.05
N GLN A 152 11.99 -3.88 0.17
CA GLN A 152 12.44 -4.59 1.37
C GLN A 152 13.97 -4.62 1.47
N TYR A 153 14.67 -4.98 0.41
CA TYR A 153 16.14 -4.95 0.38
C TYR A 153 16.70 -3.52 0.51
N TYR A 154 16.01 -2.53 -0.04
CA TYR A 154 16.41 -1.12 0.06
C TYR A 154 16.32 -0.59 1.50
N SER A 155 15.22 -0.91 2.20
CA SER A 155 14.99 -0.47 3.58
C SER A 155 15.65 -1.37 4.63
N GLY A 156 15.86 -2.64 4.33
CA GLY A 156 16.25 -3.66 5.30
C GLY A 156 15.04 -4.20 6.07
N ASP A 157 13.86 -4.14 5.45
CA ASP A 157 12.61 -4.53 6.08
C ASP A 157 12.36 -6.04 5.90
N GLY A 158 12.62 -6.83 6.97
CA GLY A 158 12.53 -8.30 6.99
C GLY A 158 13.68 -9.04 6.30
N VAL A 159 14.60 -8.31 5.72
CA VAL A 159 15.83 -8.84 5.12
C VAL A 159 17.02 -7.98 5.51
N GLU A 160 18.22 -8.50 5.39
CA GLU A 160 19.41 -7.66 5.51
C GLU A 160 19.39 -6.60 4.41
N LYS A 161 19.67 -5.36 4.80
CA LYS A 161 19.70 -4.22 3.88
C LYS A 161 20.79 -4.40 2.82
N ASP A 162 20.38 -4.45 1.56
CA ASP A 162 21.27 -4.62 0.41
C ASP A 162 20.80 -3.74 -0.74
N LYS A 163 21.46 -2.58 -0.90
CA LYS A 163 21.11 -1.62 -1.97
C LYS A 163 21.47 -2.12 -3.38
N GLU A 164 22.46 -2.98 -3.52
CA GLU A 164 22.83 -3.57 -4.82
C GLU A 164 21.75 -4.59 -5.25
N MET A 165 21.28 -5.41 -4.31
CA MET A 165 20.19 -6.33 -4.56
C MET A 165 18.88 -5.57 -4.85
N ALA A 166 18.59 -4.51 -4.08
CA ALA A 166 17.44 -3.65 -4.32
C ALA A 166 17.47 -3.06 -5.73
N PHE A 167 18.61 -2.51 -6.16
CA PHE A 167 18.76 -1.98 -7.51
C PHE A 167 18.51 -3.03 -8.59
N LYS A 168 19.03 -4.26 -8.43
CA LYS A 168 18.78 -5.36 -9.37
C LYS A 168 17.28 -5.69 -9.51
N TYR A 169 16.56 -5.71 -8.40
CA TYR A 169 15.13 -5.99 -8.42
C TYR A 169 14.31 -4.81 -8.92
N TYR A 170 14.68 -3.57 -8.60
CA TYR A 170 14.08 -2.39 -9.23
C TYR A 170 14.26 -2.42 -10.75
N MET A 171 15.45 -2.74 -11.24
CA MET A 171 15.72 -2.90 -12.66
C MET A 171 14.84 -3.99 -13.28
N LYS A 172 14.74 -5.17 -12.64
CA LYS A 172 13.90 -6.25 -13.14
C LYS A 172 12.42 -5.84 -13.22
N ALA A 173 11.87 -5.18 -12.19
CA ALA A 173 10.51 -4.68 -12.20
C ALA A 173 10.28 -3.60 -13.28
N ALA A 174 11.25 -2.69 -13.47
CA ALA A 174 11.21 -1.66 -14.48
C ALA A 174 11.26 -2.24 -15.92
N GLU A 175 12.06 -3.27 -16.15
CA GLU A 175 12.12 -4.00 -17.44
C GLU A 175 10.82 -4.72 -17.75
N LEU A 176 10.06 -5.14 -16.72
CA LEU A 176 8.72 -5.70 -16.83
C LEU A 176 7.62 -4.63 -17.00
N GLY A 177 7.99 -3.36 -17.07
CA GLY A 177 7.09 -2.25 -17.38
C GLY A 177 6.46 -1.59 -16.15
N ASN A 178 7.00 -1.78 -14.94
CA ASN A 178 6.51 -1.07 -13.76
C ASN A 178 7.06 0.36 -13.71
N ASP A 179 6.18 1.35 -13.85
CA ASP A 179 6.57 2.77 -13.88
C ASP A 179 7.13 3.28 -12.54
N GLU A 180 6.64 2.78 -11.42
CA GLU A 180 7.16 3.12 -10.10
C GLU A 180 8.59 2.59 -9.94
N ALA A 181 8.84 1.36 -10.36
CA ALA A 181 10.19 0.80 -10.39
C ALA A 181 11.13 1.58 -11.32
N MET A 182 10.65 2.08 -12.47
CA MET A 182 11.45 2.95 -13.34
C MET A 182 11.87 4.23 -12.62
N ALA A 183 10.98 4.82 -11.82
CA ALA A 183 11.31 6.00 -11.02
C ALA A 183 12.34 5.66 -9.92
N GLU A 184 12.18 4.51 -9.24
CA GLU A 184 13.15 4.06 -8.22
C GLU A 184 14.53 3.78 -8.82
N VAL A 185 14.61 3.18 -10.02
CA VAL A 185 15.88 3.04 -10.75
C VAL A 185 16.50 4.40 -11.04
N GLY A 186 15.69 5.38 -11.45
CA GLY A 186 16.14 6.75 -11.64
C GLY A 186 16.73 7.35 -10.36
N MET A 187 16.09 7.13 -9.21
CA MET A 187 16.57 7.56 -7.89
C MET A 187 17.88 6.86 -7.49
N CYS A 188 18.01 5.57 -7.75
CA CYS A 188 19.24 4.84 -7.51
C CYS A 188 20.42 5.43 -8.29
N TYR A 189 20.23 5.75 -9.56
CA TYR A 189 21.26 6.42 -10.36
C TYR A 189 21.55 7.85 -9.89
N LEU A 190 20.53 8.60 -9.46
CA LEU A 190 20.69 9.96 -8.97
C LEU A 190 21.54 10.02 -7.68
N ASN A 191 21.31 9.07 -6.78
CA ASN A 191 21.93 9.05 -5.46
C ASN A 191 23.20 8.17 -5.39
N GLY A 192 23.47 7.33 -6.40
CA GLY A 192 24.53 6.31 -6.35
C GLY A 192 24.22 5.18 -5.38
N GLU A 193 22.96 4.74 -5.30
CA GLU A 193 22.49 3.71 -4.38
C GLU A 193 22.40 2.35 -5.07
N GLY A 194 23.31 1.43 -4.70
CA GLY A 194 23.43 0.11 -5.32
C GLY A 194 23.99 0.14 -6.76
N VAL A 195 24.34 1.31 -7.27
CA VAL A 195 24.88 1.54 -8.60
C VAL A 195 25.72 2.82 -8.60
N ASN A 196 26.67 2.96 -9.54
CA ASN A 196 27.41 4.21 -9.69
C ASN A 196 26.49 5.37 -10.06
N GLN A 197 26.67 6.52 -9.40
CA GLN A 197 25.88 7.72 -9.66
C GLN A 197 26.00 8.17 -11.12
N SER A 198 24.86 8.52 -11.72
CA SER A 198 24.79 9.00 -13.11
C SER A 198 23.55 9.84 -13.36
N ASP A 199 23.70 11.15 -13.44
CA ASP A 199 22.61 12.09 -13.74
C ASP A 199 21.96 11.79 -15.09
N SER A 200 22.73 11.40 -16.11
CA SER A 200 22.20 11.08 -17.44
C SER A 200 21.33 9.82 -17.43
N GLN A 201 21.71 8.78 -16.66
CA GLN A 201 20.91 7.58 -16.49
C GLN A 201 19.66 7.89 -15.65
N ALA A 202 19.79 8.66 -14.59
CA ALA A 202 18.65 9.10 -13.78
C ALA A 202 17.59 9.80 -14.65
N PHE A 203 18.00 10.79 -15.45
CA PHE A 203 17.10 11.48 -16.38
C PHE A 203 16.45 10.52 -17.39
N ALA A 204 17.23 9.60 -17.96
CA ALA A 204 16.70 8.64 -18.93
C ALA A 204 15.61 7.72 -18.32
N TRP A 205 15.80 7.26 -17.08
CA TRP A 205 14.84 6.43 -16.39
C TRP A 205 13.61 7.22 -15.93
N PHE A 206 13.74 8.42 -15.39
CA PHE A 206 12.60 9.29 -15.09
C PHE A 206 11.79 9.62 -16.35
N SER A 207 12.44 9.74 -17.50
CA SER A 207 11.75 9.97 -18.78
C SER A 207 10.93 8.78 -19.26
N LYS A 208 11.27 7.56 -18.83
CA LYS A 208 10.48 6.33 -19.08
C LYS A 208 9.30 6.21 -18.09
N SER A 209 9.50 6.60 -16.83
CA SER A 209 8.48 6.62 -15.78
C SER A 209 7.53 7.82 -15.91
N ASN A 210 6.88 7.97 -17.06
CA ASN A 210 6.13 9.17 -17.41
C ASN A 210 4.62 9.09 -17.16
N ASP A 211 4.11 8.01 -16.57
CA ASP A 211 2.69 7.84 -16.23
C ASP A 211 2.41 7.89 -14.71
N THR A 212 3.44 8.11 -13.90
CA THR A 212 3.28 8.28 -12.45
C THR A 212 3.51 9.72 -12.03
N CYS A 213 2.77 10.18 -11.02
CA CYS A 213 2.99 11.51 -10.45
C CYS A 213 4.40 11.66 -9.85
N TYR A 214 4.98 10.56 -9.35
CA TYR A 214 6.35 10.51 -8.83
C TYR A 214 7.38 10.65 -9.96
N GLY A 215 7.17 9.98 -11.09
CA GLY A 215 8.00 10.15 -12.31
C GLY A 215 7.95 11.58 -12.83
N TYR A 216 6.75 12.16 -12.92
CA TYR A 216 6.61 13.57 -13.32
C TYR A 216 7.33 14.55 -12.39
N TYR A 217 7.22 14.35 -11.07
CA TYR A 217 7.90 15.19 -10.10
C TYR A 217 9.43 15.13 -10.28
N ASN A 218 10.00 13.93 -10.38
CA ASN A 218 11.44 13.75 -10.57
C ASN A 218 11.93 14.30 -11.91
N LEU A 219 11.13 14.11 -12.97
CA LEU A 219 11.46 14.70 -14.29
C LEU A 219 11.41 16.22 -14.24
N ALA A 220 10.45 16.81 -13.52
CA ALA A 220 10.41 18.24 -13.27
C ALA A 220 11.67 18.73 -12.55
N GLN A 221 12.12 18.03 -11.50
CA GLN A 221 13.37 18.36 -10.81
C GLN A 221 14.59 18.32 -11.76
N CYS A 222 14.63 17.34 -12.66
CA CYS A 222 15.69 17.27 -13.67
C CYS A 222 15.74 18.52 -14.54
N TYR A 223 14.60 18.99 -15.04
CA TYR A 223 14.55 20.21 -15.86
C TYR A 223 14.79 21.49 -15.06
N ILE A 224 14.31 21.58 -13.81
CA ILE A 224 14.50 22.75 -12.96
C ILE A 224 15.97 22.92 -12.56
N LYS A 225 16.63 21.82 -12.22
CA LYS A 225 18.02 21.82 -11.72
C LYS A 225 19.07 21.58 -12.80
N GLY A 226 18.67 21.03 -13.96
CA GLY A 226 19.59 20.63 -15.03
C GLY A 226 20.28 19.30 -14.76
N ILE A 227 19.59 18.34 -14.12
CA ILE A 227 20.12 17.01 -13.80
C ILE A 227 19.99 16.12 -15.04
N GLY A 228 21.13 15.69 -15.60
CA GLY A 228 21.16 14.82 -16.78
C GLY A 228 20.61 15.47 -18.06
N THR A 229 20.16 16.70 -17.99
CA THR A 229 19.61 17.47 -19.13
C THR A 229 19.91 18.96 -18.97
N SER A 230 19.69 19.75 -20.04
CA SER A 230 19.78 21.20 -19.95
C SER A 230 18.65 21.76 -19.09
N LYS A 231 18.96 22.73 -18.23
CA LYS A 231 17.97 23.43 -17.41
C LYS A 231 16.89 24.08 -18.28
N ASN A 232 15.62 23.81 -17.96
CA ASN A 232 14.46 24.37 -18.66
C ASN A 232 13.27 24.51 -17.69
N LEU A 233 13.07 25.73 -17.17
CA LEU A 233 12.07 26.00 -16.16
C LEU A 233 10.63 25.85 -16.70
N GLU A 234 10.37 26.17 -17.98
CA GLU A 234 9.06 25.98 -18.59
C GLU A 234 8.65 24.50 -18.64
N ARG A 235 9.58 23.62 -19.06
CA ARG A 235 9.34 22.16 -19.00
C ARG A 235 9.19 21.68 -17.57
N GLY A 236 9.99 22.22 -16.65
CA GLY A 236 9.87 21.92 -15.22
C GLY A 236 8.47 22.23 -14.68
N VAL A 237 7.92 23.40 -15.02
CA VAL A 237 6.55 23.79 -14.66
C VAL A 237 5.53 22.80 -15.24
N SER A 238 5.63 22.50 -16.55
CA SER A 238 4.69 21.58 -17.21
C SER A 238 4.67 20.19 -16.55
N TYR A 239 5.82 19.65 -16.13
CA TYR A 239 5.88 18.37 -15.42
C TYR A 239 5.41 18.47 -13.97
N LEU A 240 5.65 19.58 -13.26
CA LEU A 240 5.07 19.82 -11.92
C LEU A 240 3.55 19.91 -11.98
N GLU A 241 2.98 20.56 -12.99
CA GLU A 241 1.53 20.61 -13.20
C GLU A 241 0.94 19.20 -13.31
N ARG A 242 1.53 18.33 -14.14
CA ARG A 242 1.11 16.94 -14.26
C ARG A 242 1.28 16.14 -12.96
N ALA A 243 2.35 16.41 -12.20
CA ALA A 243 2.56 15.77 -10.90
C ALA A 243 1.49 16.17 -9.88
N VAL A 244 1.03 17.40 -9.90
CA VAL A 244 0.01 17.95 -8.98
C VAL A 244 -1.39 17.45 -9.32
N GLU A 245 -1.70 17.15 -10.59
CA GLU A 245 -2.97 16.53 -11.00
C GLU A 245 -3.14 15.11 -10.45
N GLY A 246 -2.03 14.40 -10.16
CA GLY A 246 -2.02 13.10 -9.52
C GLY A 246 -2.10 13.17 -7.99
N LYS A 247 -2.49 12.08 -7.33
CA LYS A 247 -2.48 11.96 -5.86
C LYS A 247 -1.11 11.48 -5.37
N CYS A 248 -0.11 12.34 -5.35
CA CYS A 248 1.28 12.03 -5.05
C CYS A 248 1.68 12.38 -3.61
N LEU A 249 2.61 11.61 -3.03
CA LEU A 249 3.20 11.89 -1.70
C LEU A 249 3.92 13.25 -1.65
N HIS A 250 4.51 13.70 -2.76
CA HIS A 250 5.23 14.98 -2.86
C HIS A 250 4.34 16.15 -3.32
N LEU A 251 3.02 15.99 -3.23
CA LEU A 251 2.06 16.97 -3.72
C LEU A 251 2.25 18.36 -3.12
N SER A 252 2.50 18.44 -1.81
CA SER A 252 2.71 19.72 -1.11
C SER A 252 3.96 20.44 -1.58
N GLU A 253 5.06 19.71 -1.80
CA GLU A 253 6.31 20.27 -2.28
C GLU A 253 6.19 20.72 -3.75
N ALA A 254 5.59 19.90 -4.61
CA ALA A 254 5.33 20.24 -6.00
C ALA A 254 4.46 21.51 -6.12
N ARG A 255 3.41 21.64 -5.31
CA ARG A 255 2.56 22.84 -5.25
C ARG A 255 3.32 24.10 -4.84
N ARG A 256 4.16 24.02 -3.79
CA ARG A 256 4.98 25.16 -3.35
C ARG A 256 5.97 25.59 -4.44
N GLN A 257 6.60 24.65 -5.11
CA GLN A 257 7.50 24.95 -6.23
C GLN A 257 6.77 25.58 -7.42
N LEU A 258 5.55 25.12 -7.74
CA LEU A 258 4.72 25.75 -8.78
C LEU A 258 4.38 27.19 -8.43
N VAL A 259 3.94 27.48 -7.20
CA VAL A 259 3.65 28.85 -6.74
C VAL A 259 4.89 29.74 -6.90
N ASP A 260 6.08 29.25 -6.51
CA ASP A 260 7.33 29.97 -6.64
C ASP A 260 7.67 30.25 -8.12
N LEU A 261 7.55 29.24 -8.99
CA LEU A 261 7.85 29.40 -10.42
C LEU A 261 6.84 30.30 -11.14
N TYR A 262 5.56 30.20 -10.83
CA TYR A 262 4.54 31.10 -11.35
C TYR A 262 4.75 32.56 -10.91
N SER A 263 5.19 32.78 -9.67
CA SER A 263 5.52 34.14 -9.17
C SER A 263 6.71 34.76 -9.94
N LYS A 264 7.59 33.93 -10.48
CA LYS A 264 8.74 34.32 -11.33
C LYS A 264 8.38 34.47 -12.81
N GLY A 265 7.10 34.28 -13.17
CA GLY A 265 6.59 34.48 -14.53
C GLY A 265 6.66 33.25 -15.45
N TYR A 266 6.96 32.08 -14.92
CA TYR A 266 6.90 30.81 -15.68
C TYR A 266 5.48 30.23 -15.68
N GLY A 267 5.13 29.39 -16.67
CA GLY A 267 3.84 28.71 -16.75
C GLY A 267 2.77 29.41 -17.60
N GLY A 268 3.17 30.39 -18.40
CA GLY A 268 2.34 31.02 -19.42
C GLY A 268 1.26 31.97 -18.89
N PRO A 269 0.28 32.35 -19.72
CA PRO A 269 -0.69 33.41 -19.41
C PRO A 269 -1.64 33.08 -18.24
N ASP A 270 -1.89 31.81 -17.98
CA ASP A 270 -2.75 31.34 -16.88
C ASP A 270 -2.05 31.18 -15.54
N ALA A 271 -0.71 31.36 -15.48
CA ALA A 271 0.09 31.12 -14.29
C ALA A 271 -0.43 31.83 -13.05
N LYS A 272 -0.85 33.09 -13.19
CA LYS A 272 -1.38 33.89 -12.07
C LYS A 272 -2.70 33.32 -11.50
N ARG A 273 -3.60 32.85 -12.35
CA ARG A 273 -4.85 32.21 -11.92
C ARG A 273 -4.57 30.90 -11.23
N LYS A 274 -3.79 30.00 -11.88
CA LYS A 274 -3.38 28.71 -11.32
C LYS A 274 -2.64 28.85 -9.99
N MET A 275 -1.78 29.87 -9.85
CA MET A 275 -1.09 30.18 -8.60
C MET A 275 -2.09 30.45 -7.46
N GLY A 276 -3.14 31.24 -7.73
CA GLY A 276 -4.18 31.53 -6.74
C GLY A 276 -4.92 30.28 -6.29
N GLU A 277 -5.32 29.42 -7.24
CA GLU A 277 -6.01 28.16 -6.98
C GLU A 277 -5.16 27.21 -6.11
N ILE A 278 -3.89 27.01 -6.47
CA ILE A 278 -2.96 26.17 -5.70
C ILE A 278 -2.68 26.74 -4.31
N GLN A 279 -2.57 28.07 -4.17
CA GLN A 279 -2.35 28.71 -2.86
C GLN A 279 -3.54 28.50 -1.94
N GLU A 280 -4.78 28.54 -2.45
CA GLU A 280 -5.97 28.23 -1.68
C GLU A 280 -5.98 26.77 -1.20
N GLU A 281 -5.59 25.82 -2.07
CA GLU A 281 -5.49 24.40 -1.70
C GLU A 281 -4.44 24.14 -0.62
N ILE A 282 -3.26 24.82 -0.69
CA ILE A 282 -2.23 24.75 0.34
C ILE A 282 -2.79 25.27 1.67
N ASN A 283 -3.42 26.45 1.65
CA ASN A 283 -3.96 27.06 2.86
C ASN A 283 -5.07 26.20 3.51
N GLN A 284 -5.91 25.54 2.71
CA GLN A 284 -6.93 24.63 3.21
C GLN A 284 -6.30 23.37 3.85
N SER A 285 -5.26 22.83 3.24
CA SER A 285 -4.52 21.67 3.75
C SER A 285 -3.82 21.99 5.08
N ASP A 286 -3.14 23.14 5.15
CA ASP A 286 -2.43 23.56 6.37
C ASP A 286 -3.42 23.87 7.51
N LYS A 287 -4.58 24.46 7.21
CA LYS A 287 -5.64 24.68 8.20
C LYS A 287 -6.20 23.36 8.75
N PHE A 288 -6.32 22.35 7.90
CA PHE A 288 -6.76 21.01 8.30
C PHE A 288 -5.74 20.35 9.23
N CYS A 289 -4.44 20.47 8.93
CA CYS A 289 -3.36 19.96 9.79
C CYS A 289 -3.35 20.65 11.16
N LEU A 290 -3.54 21.96 11.23
CA LEU A 290 -3.56 22.73 12.49
C LEU A 290 -4.73 22.35 13.40
N LEU A 291 -5.92 22.06 12.82
CA LEU A 291 -7.07 21.58 13.58
C LEU A 291 -6.84 20.23 14.24
N TYR A 292 -6.02 19.36 13.61
CA TYR A 292 -5.68 18.06 14.17
C TYR A 292 -4.57 18.09 15.22
N THR A 293 -3.70 19.11 15.19
CA THR A 293 -2.62 19.26 16.17
C THR A 293 -3.06 20.02 17.43
N SER A 294 -4.03 20.94 17.32
CA SER A 294 -4.60 21.66 18.48
C SER A 294 -5.47 20.76 19.36
N ASP A 295 -6.26 19.85 18.76
CA ASP A 295 -7.08 18.89 19.52
C ASP A 295 -6.25 17.81 20.25
N ALA A 296 -4.99 17.60 19.84
CA ALA A 296 -4.09 16.68 20.51
C ALA A 296 -3.32 17.29 21.67
N ALA A 297 -3.24 18.63 21.74
CA ALA A 297 -2.56 19.36 22.81
C ALA A 297 -3.46 19.63 24.03
N ASP A 298 -4.79 19.65 23.83
CA ASP A 298 -5.77 19.86 24.91
C ASP A 298 -6.11 18.56 25.70
N ASP A 299 -5.52 17.42 25.35
CA ASP A 299 -5.74 16.10 25.97
C ASP A 299 -4.50 15.59 26.76
N LEU A 300 -3.49 16.43 27.06
CA LEU A 300 -2.36 16.17 27.96
C LEU A 300 -2.46 17.00 29.24
#